data_ac35802e30c51d112ef2f8e1309c68a0
#
_entry.id   ac35802e30c51d112ef2f8e1309c68a0
#
_cell.length_a   1.000
_cell.length_b   1.000
_cell.length_c   1.000
_cell.angle_alpha   90.00
_cell.angle_beta   90.00
_cell.angle_gamma   90.00
#
_symmetry.space_group_name_H-M   'P 1'
#
loop_
_entity.id
_entity.type
_entity.pdbx_description
1 polymer ?
#
loop_
_entity_poly.entity_id
_entity_poly.type
_entity_poly.pdbx_seq_one_letter_code
_entity_poly.pdbx_strand_id
1 'polypeptide(L)'
;MFTSPYRSKNFDSLQAAAQQFPRLFAPRSERSHKGTYGTLAVVGGAEGMSGAVILAATAAMYGGCGKVWAGFNQAELPFAVIAARPEIMLATAAQLQARSDVSAWVCGCGLGLGESSLRVLQNQLTLAHERA
;
A
#
# COMPACT_ATOMS: atom_id res chain seq x y z
N MET A 1 26.58 -3.57 32.05
CA MET A 1 26.03 -3.36 30.71
C MET A 1 25.11 -4.53 30.39
N PHE A 2 23.81 -4.36 30.53
CA PHE A 2 22.81 -5.41 30.27
C PHE A 2 22.64 -5.58 28.75
N THR A 3 23.24 -6.62 28.17
CA THR A 3 22.94 -7.03 26.80
C THR A 3 21.64 -7.85 26.82
N SER A 4 20.55 -7.22 26.39
CA SER A 4 19.26 -7.87 26.27
C SER A 4 19.37 -9.03 25.25
N PRO A 5 19.00 -10.26 25.60
CA PRO A 5 19.01 -11.41 24.66
C PRO A 5 18.03 -11.23 23.49
N TYR A 6 17.10 -10.28 23.57
CA TYR A 6 16.19 -9.91 22.49
C TYR A 6 16.87 -9.11 21.37
N ARG A 7 17.99 -8.41 21.67
CA ARG A 7 18.67 -7.56 20.68
C ARG A 7 19.46 -8.36 19.64
N SER A 8 20.02 -9.52 20.02
CA SER A 8 20.80 -10.36 19.11
C SER A 8 19.92 -11.08 18.08
N LYS A 9 18.81 -11.71 18.51
CA LYS A 9 17.92 -12.45 17.61
C LYS A 9 17.23 -11.56 16.56
N ASN A 10 16.86 -10.34 16.93
CA ASN A 10 16.26 -9.40 15.99
C ASN A 10 17.30 -8.85 14.99
N PHE A 11 18.55 -8.71 15.38
CA PHE A 11 19.60 -8.23 14.51
C PHE A 11 19.97 -9.26 13.45
N ASP A 12 20.12 -10.53 13.84
CA ASP A 12 20.42 -11.62 12.92
C ASP A 12 19.29 -11.86 11.91
N SER A 13 18.03 -11.75 12.35
CA SER A 13 16.86 -11.85 11.45
C SER A 13 16.77 -10.68 10.47
N LEU A 14 17.11 -9.46 10.90
CA LEU A 14 17.17 -8.29 10.01
C LEU A 14 18.30 -8.41 8.98
N GLN A 15 19.48 -8.90 9.37
CA GLN A 15 20.56 -9.15 8.43
C GLN A 15 20.19 -10.21 7.39
N ALA A 16 19.57 -11.32 7.82
CA ALA A 16 19.09 -12.37 6.92
C ALA A 16 18.03 -11.81 5.94
N ALA A 17 17.08 -11.02 6.43
CA ALA A 17 16.09 -10.35 5.59
C ALA A 17 16.73 -9.37 4.60
N ALA A 18 17.73 -8.60 5.02
CA ALA A 18 18.43 -7.65 4.16
C ALA A 18 19.22 -8.37 3.04
N GLN A 19 19.80 -9.52 3.32
CA GLN A 19 20.45 -10.35 2.31
C GLN A 19 19.45 -10.94 1.31
N GLN A 20 18.29 -11.37 1.78
CA GLN A 20 17.24 -11.96 0.95
C GLN A 20 16.51 -10.89 0.11
N PHE A 21 16.35 -9.67 0.64
CA PHE A 21 15.62 -8.57 0.00
C PHE A 21 16.47 -7.29 -0.08
N PRO A 22 17.60 -7.29 -0.82
CA PRO A 22 18.56 -6.18 -0.80
C PRO A 22 17.97 -4.85 -1.28
N ARG A 23 16.98 -4.87 -2.18
CA ARG A 23 16.31 -3.65 -2.66
C ARG A 23 15.43 -2.99 -1.59
N LEU A 24 14.83 -3.78 -0.70
CA LEU A 24 13.98 -3.27 0.39
C LEU A 24 14.81 -2.53 1.44
N PHE A 25 16.04 -3.00 1.67
CA PHE A 25 16.95 -2.45 2.67
C PHE A 25 18.03 -1.51 2.08
N ALA A 26 17.92 -1.19 0.79
CA ALA A 26 18.88 -0.28 0.15
C ALA A 26 18.84 1.10 0.81
N PRO A 27 20.01 1.72 1.08
CA PRO A 27 20.07 3.07 1.61
C PRO A 27 19.37 4.06 0.68
N ARG A 28 18.60 4.98 1.24
CA ARG A 28 17.97 6.06 0.47
C ARG A 28 18.98 7.17 0.19
N SER A 29 18.94 7.71 -1.03
CA SER A 29 19.73 8.89 -1.37
C SER A 29 19.29 10.10 -0.56
N GLU A 30 20.22 10.90 -0.06
CA GLU A 30 19.93 12.16 0.64
C GLU A 30 19.15 13.16 -0.21
N ARG A 31 19.33 13.10 -1.54
CA ARG A 31 18.61 13.95 -2.51
C ARG A 31 17.26 13.38 -2.94
N SER A 32 16.83 12.25 -2.35
CA SER A 32 15.56 11.64 -2.69
C SER A 32 14.39 12.33 -1.97
N HIS A 33 13.22 12.26 -2.58
CA HIS A 33 11.97 12.75 -2.01
C HIS A 33 10.87 11.68 -2.19
N LYS A 34 9.70 11.88 -1.58
CA LYS A 34 8.60 10.91 -1.63
C LYS A 34 8.22 10.46 -3.05
N GLY A 35 8.36 11.30 -4.05
CA GLY A 35 8.09 10.95 -5.46
C GLY A 35 9.10 9.97 -6.06
N THR A 36 10.34 9.92 -5.54
CA THR A 36 11.40 9.02 -6.01
C THR A 36 11.06 7.54 -5.79
N TYR A 37 10.32 7.24 -4.72
CA TYR A 37 9.99 5.88 -4.30
C TYR A 37 8.61 5.42 -4.76
N GLY A 38 8.04 6.11 -5.73
CA GLY A 38 6.80 5.73 -6.40
C GLY A 38 5.53 5.98 -5.59
N THR A 39 4.42 5.72 -6.24
CA THR A 39 3.07 5.83 -5.69
C THR A 39 2.39 4.47 -5.77
N LEU A 40 2.01 3.90 -4.65
CA LEU A 40 1.24 2.66 -4.58
C LEU A 40 -0.24 2.97 -4.33
N ALA A 41 -1.13 2.35 -5.08
CA ALA A 41 -2.55 2.31 -4.77
C ALA A 41 -2.95 0.93 -4.27
N VAL A 42 -3.57 0.88 -3.10
CA VAL A 42 -4.17 -0.34 -2.53
C VAL A 42 -5.68 -0.24 -2.67
N VAL A 43 -6.29 -1.12 -3.45
CA VAL A 43 -7.72 -1.08 -3.78
C VAL A 43 -8.44 -2.28 -3.19
N GLY A 44 -9.51 -1.99 -2.47
CA GLY A 44 -10.33 -3.00 -1.80
C GLY A 44 -11.33 -2.34 -0.88
N GLY A 45 -11.43 -2.79 0.37
CA GLY A 45 -12.15 -2.10 1.43
C GLY A 45 -13.63 -1.83 1.10
N ALA A 46 -14.35 -2.85 0.67
CA ALA A 46 -15.81 -2.79 0.56
C ALA A 46 -16.44 -2.48 1.92
N GLU A 47 -17.73 -2.16 1.94
CA GLU A 47 -18.46 -1.85 3.17
C GLU A 47 -18.26 -2.96 4.22
N GLY A 48 -17.93 -2.56 5.44
CA GLY A 48 -17.55 -3.47 6.53
C GLY A 48 -16.12 -4.04 6.46
N MET A 49 -15.38 -3.85 5.37
CA MET A 49 -14.03 -4.39 5.17
C MET A 49 -12.94 -3.33 4.96
N SER A 50 -13.21 -2.08 5.35
CA SER A 50 -12.26 -0.95 5.20
C SER A 50 -10.91 -1.20 5.91
N GLY A 51 -10.91 -1.96 7.00
CA GLY A 51 -9.70 -2.30 7.74
C GLY A 51 -8.66 -3.05 6.93
N ALA A 52 -9.08 -3.89 5.97
CA ALA A 52 -8.16 -4.66 5.13
C ALA A 52 -7.28 -3.75 4.25
N VAL A 53 -7.86 -2.71 3.65
CA VAL A 53 -7.11 -1.70 2.88
C VAL A 53 -6.19 -0.90 3.78
N ILE A 54 -6.65 -0.52 4.97
CA ILE A 54 -5.83 0.24 5.93
C ILE A 54 -4.59 -0.55 6.33
N LEU A 55 -4.73 -1.84 6.65
CA LEU A 55 -3.61 -2.71 6.99
C LEU A 55 -2.61 -2.84 5.84
N ALA A 56 -3.09 -3.09 4.63
CA ALA A 56 -2.25 -3.22 3.45
C ALA A 56 -1.54 -1.90 3.09
N ALA A 57 -2.25 -0.76 3.14
CA ALA A 57 -1.68 0.55 2.91
C ALA A 57 -0.63 0.93 3.97
N THR A 58 -0.89 0.58 5.24
CA THR A 58 0.06 0.77 6.34
C THR A 58 1.33 -0.07 6.12
N ALA A 59 1.19 -1.33 5.73
CA ALA A 59 2.32 -2.19 5.41
C ALA A 59 3.15 -1.62 4.24
N ALA A 60 2.51 -1.07 3.22
CA ALA A 60 3.18 -0.41 2.10
C ALA A 60 4.01 0.81 2.53
N MET A 61 3.49 1.63 3.46
CA MET A 61 4.25 2.75 4.04
C MET A 61 5.49 2.26 4.78
N TYR A 62 5.36 1.23 5.62
CA TYR A 62 6.51 0.61 6.30
C TYR A 62 7.49 -0.05 5.33
N GLY A 63 6.99 -0.61 4.22
CA GLY A 63 7.80 -1.17 3.13
C GLY A 63 8.58 -0.13 2.33
N GLY A 64 8.34 1.16 2.58
CA GLY A 64 9.12 2.24 2.00
C GLY A 64 8.53 2.89 0.75
N CYS A 65 7.25 2.70 0.45
CA CYS A 65 6.58 3.45 -0.61
C CYS A 65 6.66 4.96 -0.35
N GLY A 66 6.89 5.73 -1.41
CA GLY A 66 6.98 7.17 -1.31
C GLY A 66 5.63 7.84 -1.04
N LYS A 67 4.59 7.34 -1.69
CA LYS A 67 3.18 7.75 -1.52
C LYS A 67 2.30 6.51 -1.53
N VAL A 68 1.24 6.50 -0.71
CA VAL A 68 0.27 5.40 -0.67
C VAL A 68 -1.15 5.97 -0.71
N TRP A 69 -1.97 5.39 -1.57
CA TRP A 69 -3.40 5.60 -1.63
C TRP A 69 -4.13 4.38 -1.10
N ALA A 70 -5.07 4.60 -0.20
CA ALA A 70 -6.06 3.63 0.21
C ALA A 70 -7.35 3.86 -0.59
N GLY A 71 -7.69 2.91 -1.45
CA GLY A 71 -8.84 2.95 -2.36
C GLY A 71 -9.97 2.06 -1.87
N PHE A 72 -11.11 2.67 -1.57
CA PHE A 72 -12.27 1.97 -1.03
C PHE A 72 -13.27 1.64 -2.12
N ASN A 73 -13.66 0.37 -2.22
CA ASN A 73 -14.76 -0.09 -3.09
C ASN A 73 -16.11 0.24 -2.44
N GLN A 74 -16.35 1.53 -2.28
CA GLN A 74 -17.56 2.13 -1.71
C GLN A 74 -17.93 3.35 -2.55
N ALA A 75 -19.19 3.74 -2.52
CA ALA A 75 -19.67 4.92 -3.25
C ALA A 75 -19.05 6.23 -2.71
N GLU A 76 -18.84 6.27 -1.39
CA GLU A 76 -18.26 7.41 -0.67
C GLU A 76 -17.13 6.94 0.24
N LEU A 77 -16.30 7.88 0.66
CA LEU A 77 -15.23 7.57 1.62
C LEU A 77 -15.84 7.26 3.00
N PRO A 78 -15.42 6.16 3.64
CA PRO A 78 -15.94 5.79 4.96
C PRO A 78 -15.50 6.75 6.08
N PHE A 79 -14.46 7.54 5.84
CA PHE A 79 -13.92 8.56 6.78
C PHE A 79 -13.02 9.54 6.02
N ALA A 80 -12.76 10.69 6.61
CA ALA A 80 -11.97 11.75 5.98
C ALA A 80 -10.45 11.51 6.08
N VAL A 81 -9.99 10.80 7.11
CA VAL A 81 -8.56 10.55 7.37
C VAL A 81 -8.40 9.27 8.20
N ILE A 82 -7.32 8.55 7.99
CA ILE A 82 -6.90 7.49 8.91
C ILE A 82 -6.11 8.14 10.04
N ALA A 83 -6.71 8.33 11.21
CA ALA A 83 -6.12 9.08 12.31
C ALA A 83 -4.72 8.57 12.73
N ALA A 84 -4.52 7.25 12.72
CA ALA A 84 -3.23 6.64 13.04
C ALA A 84 -2.19 6.75 11.91
N ARG A 85 -2.61 7.11 10.69
CA ARG A 85 -1.78 7.19 9.49
C ARG A 85 -2.25 8.32 8.58
N PRO A 86 -2.16 9.58 9.00
CA PRO A 86 -2.66 10.71 8.22
C PRO A 86 -1.91 10.94 6.90
N GLU A 87 -0.74 10.34 6.74
CA GLU A 87 0.05 10.37 5.52
C GLU A 87 -0.50 9.50 4.38
N ILE A 88 -1.40 8.55 4.69
CA ILE A 88 -2.06 7.73 3.68
C ILE A 88 -3.23 8.52 3.08
N MET A 89 -3.18 8.69 1.77
CA MET A 89 -4.22 9.40 1.03
C MET A 89 -5.40 8.47 0.77
N LEU A 90 -6.61 9.03 0.76
CA LEU A 90 -7.85 8.27 0.60
C LEU A 90 -8.55 8.63 -0.71
N ALA A 91 -9.12 7.63 -1.35
CA ALA A 91 -9.97 7.80 -2.51
C ALA A 91 -10.97 6.64 -2.62
N THR A 92 -12.04 6.80 -3.37
CA THR A 92 -12.84 5.65 -3.79
C THR A 92 -12.07 4.87 -4.88
N ALA A 93 -12.40 3.60 -5.07
CA ALA A 93 -11.81 2.80 -6.14
C ALA A 93 -11.99 3.45 -7.52
N ALA A 94 -13.14 4.04 -7.77
CA ALA A 94 -13.45 4.75 -9.02
C ALA A 94 -12.54 5.98 -9.23
N GLN A 95 -12.32 6.78 -8.19
CA GLN A 95 -11.42 7.95 -8.27
C GLN A 95 -9.97 7.54 -8.54
N LEU A 96 -9.52 6.42 -7.96
CA LEU A 96 -8.15 5.94 -8.17
C LEU A 96 -7.91 5.45 -9.60
N GLN A 97 -8.89 4.84 -10.23
CA GLN A 97 -8.78 4.34 -11.62
C GLN A 97 -8.47 5.46 -12.62
N ALA A 98 -8.92 6.67 -12.35
CA ALA A 98 -8.65 7.84 -13.19
C ALA A 98 -7.24 8.45 -13.00
N ARG A 99 -6.44 7.95 -12.05
CA ARG A 99 -5.12 8.53 -11.74
C ARG A 99 -4.01 7.97 -12.64
N SER A 100 -3.20 8.85 -13.17
CA SER A 100 -2.03 8.51 -14.00
C SER A 100 -0.71 8.44 -13.21
N ASP A 101 -0.68 8.95 -11.96
CA ASP A 101 0.54 9.04 -11.14
C ASP A 101 0.79 7.82 -10.24
N VAL A 102 -0.01 6.76 -10.38
CA VAL A 102 0.16 5.50 -9.65
C VAL A 102 1.16 4.61 -10.37
N SER A 103 2.22 4.22 -9.66
CA SER A 103 3.30 3.39 -10.20
C SER A 103 3.03 1.90 -10.06
N ALA A 104 2.29 1.50 -9.03
CA ALA A 104 1.95 0.11 -8.74
C ALA A 104 0.59 -0.01 -8.07
N TRP A 105 -0.03 -1.17 -8.22
CA TRP A 105 -1.37 -1.45 -7.72
C TRP A 105 -1.39 -2.75 -6.92
N VAL A 106 -2.10 -2.73 -5.81
CA VAL A 106 -2.53 -3.90 -5.04
C VAL A 106 -4.05 -3.90 -5.03
N CYS A 107 -4.67 -4.94 -5.51
CA CYS A 107 -6.13 -5.04 -5.58
C CYS A 107 -6.61 -6.34 -4.94
N GLY A 108 -7.67 -6.24 -4.10
CA GLY A 108 -8.30 -7.42 -3.52
C GLY A 108 -8.50 -7.39 -2.01
N CYS A 109 -7.75 -6.57 -1.27
CA CYS A 109 -7.81 -6.50 0.19
C CYS A 109 -9.20 -6.08 0.68
N GLY A 110 -10.08 -7.04 1.03
CA GLY A 110 -11.45 -6.76 1.41
C GLY A 110 -12.29 -6.14 0.28
N LEU A 111 -12.05 -6.54 -0.97
CA LEU A 111 -12.73 -5.97 -2.15
C LEU A 111 -14.23 -6.25 -2.19
N GLY A 112 -14.68 -7.31 -1.52
CA GLY A 112 -16.05 -7.82 -1.60
C GLY A 112 -16.25 -8.80 -2.76
N LEU A 113 -17.47 -9.36 -2.86
CA LEU A 113 -17.81 -10.42 -3.84
C LEU A 113 -18.90 -9.99 -4.84
N GLY A 114 -19.40 -8.76 -4.75
CA GLY A 114 -20.48 -8.26 -5.60
C GLY A 114 -20.01 -7.80 -6.99
N GLU A 115 -20.96 -7.39 -7.81
CA GLU A 115 -20.68 -6.87 -9.17
C GLU A 115 -19.73 -5.68 -9.18
N SER A 116 -19.79 -4.79 -8.18
CA SER A 116 -18.88 -3.67 -8.04
C SER A 116 -17.43 -4.15 -7.91
N SER A 117 -17.22 -5.24 -7.17
CA SER A 117 -15.90 -5.85 -6.97
C SER A 117 -15.35 -6.45 -8.27
N LEU A 118 -16.19 -7.14 -9.02
CA LEU A 118 -15.81 -7.67 -10.34
C LEU A 118 -15.45 -6.55 -11.30
N ARG A 119 -16.24 -5.47 -11.35
CA ARG A 119 -15.93 -4.30 -12.20
C ARG A 119 -14.60 -3.65 -11.83
N VAL A 120 -14.35 -3.46 -10.53
CA VAL A 120 -13.06 -2.90 -10.06
C VAL A 120 -11.91 -3.79 -10.50
N LEU A 121 -12.00 -5.10 -10.31
CA LEU A 121 -10.97 -6.05 -10.70
C LEU A 121 -10.72 -6.05 -12.21
N GLN A 122 -11.78 -6.10 -13.02
CA GLN A 122 -11.69 -6.06 -14.49
C GLN A 122 -10.98 -4.78 -14.96
N ASN A 123 -11.38 -3.62 -14.41
CA ASN A 123 -10.75 -2.35 -14.74
C ASN A 123 -9.26 -2.33 -14.37
N GLN A 124 -8.88 -2.90 -13.22
CA GLN A 124 -7.47 -2.99 -12.82
C GLN A 124 -6.66 -3.89 -13.74
N LEU A 125 -7.22 -5.01 -14.19
CA LEU A 125 -6.56 -5.90 -15.15
C LEU A 125 -6.38 -5.22 -16.51
N THR A 126 -7.38 -4.48 -16.97
CA THR A 126 -7.29 -3.70 -18.23
C THR A 126 -6.19 -2.62 -18.12
N LEU A 127 -6.18 -1.84 -17.04
CA LEU A 127 -5.14 -0.83 -16.82
C LEU A 127 -3.74 -1.43 -16.71
N ALA A 128 -3.60 -2.60 -16.11
CA ALA A 128 -2.32 -3.30 -16.03
C ALA A 128 -1.84 -3.75 -17.42
N HIS A 129 -2.75 -4.22 -18.27
CA HIS A 129 -2.44 -4.63 -19.63
C HIS A 129 -2.04 -3.46 -20.54
N GLU A 130 -2.71 -2.32 -20.42
CA GLU A 130 -2.42 -1.11 -21.22
C GLU A 130 -1.08 -0.44 -20.83
N ARG A 131 -0.56 -0.72 -19.64
CA ARG A 131 0.69 -0.13 -19.12
C ARG A 131 1.89 -1.07 -19.17
N ALA A 132 1.68 -2.31 -19.58
CA ALA A 132 2.73 -3.31 -19.73
C ALA A 132 3.45 -3.17 -21.08
#